data_770c2bc8cf14121d770c721697d54526
#
_entry.id   770c2bc8cf14121d770c721697d54526
#
_cell.length_a   1.000
_cell.length_b   1.000
_cell.length_c   1.000
_cell.angle_alpha   90.00
_cell.angle_beta   90.00
_cell.angle_gamma   90.00
#
_symmetry.space_group_name_H-M   'P 1'
#
loop_
_entity.id
_entity.type
_entity.pdbx_description
1 polymer ?
#
loop_
_entity_poly.entity_id
_entity_poly.type
_entity_poly.pdbx_seq_one_letter_code
_entity_poly.pdbx_strand_id
1 'polypeptide(L)'
;MTAEHQRLAQIFLRWMATARNRFIVELVLWFMGVWLVSGVSIWLAETGLNPKVHSLGDALYGLLVTMTTSGDSAISPLTVMGRWVMALAVLASKLLTALLCALAAAVLIERKVREDMGLKMFEYSDHVVIIGWNLKGPHLLRTLQLDAKLGRRPVVIMSGGDSRPCDDPMVHWTRAHLPIRGDEAERAGLSHAARVIVLADYAEKSHADALSAVNCLMARRINPRVPITVELLDPSQRASLEAAGLTEIVGLAAVGHLAADLAFQA
;
A
#
# COMPACT_ATOMS: atom_id res chain seq x y z
N MET A 1 -7.16 18.38 -30.77
CA MET A 1 -6.73 17.63 -29.55
C MET A 1 -7.86 16.69 -29.21
N THR A 2 -7.58 15.39 -29.27
CA THR A 2 -8.59 14.35 -29.03
C THR A 2 -8.92 14.27 -27.54
N ALA A 3 -10.13 13.83 -27.18
CA ALA A 3 -10.59 13.68 -25.79
C ALA A 3 -9.63 12.83 -24.93
N GLU A 4 -8.88 11.96 -25.56
CA GLU A 4 -7.85 11.12 -24.95
C GLU A 4 -6.66 11.94 -24.43
N HIS A 5 -6.19 12.92 -25.19
CA HIS A 5 -5.12 13.83 -24.75
C HIS A 5 -5.54 14.70 -23.57
N GLN A 6 -6.80 15.11 -23.52
CA GLN A 6 -7.33 15.87 -22.38
C GLN A 6 -7.43 15.00 -21.11
N ARG A 7 -7.83 13.72 -21.24
CA ARG A 7 -7.83 12.78 -20.13
C ARG A 7 -6.43 12.52 -19.58
N LEU A 8 -5.45 12.26 -20.45
CA LEU A 8 -4.06 12.04 -20.05
C LEU A 8 -3.47 13.27 -19.36
N ALA A 9 -3.75 14.48 -19.88
CA ALA A 9 -3.32 15.73 -19.25
C ALA A 9 -3.92 15.91 -17.84
N GLN A 10 -5.21 15.60 -17.65
CA GLN A 10 -5.85 15.70 -16.34
C GLN A 10 -5.31 14.67 -15.34
N ILE A 11 -5.03 13.44 -15.77
CA ILE A 11 -4.41 12.41 -14.94
C ILE A 11 -2.99 12.86 -14.52
N PHE A 12 -2.21 13.39 -15.46
CA PHE A 12 -0.87 13.91 -15.19
C PHE A 12 -0.88 15.10 -14.22
N LEU A 13 -1.81 16.05 -14.40
CA LEU A 13 -1.96 17.19 -13.51
C LEU A 13 -2.37 16.78 -12.09
N ARG A 14 -3.27 15.80 -11.95
CA ARG A 14 -3.64 15.23 -10.64
C ARG A 14 -2.46 14.49 -10.00
N TRP A 15 -1.70 13.74 -10.78
CA TRP A 15 -0.48 13.07 -10.32
C TRP A 15 0.57 14.09 -9.85
N MET A 16 0.77 15.18 -10.59
CA MET A 16 1.67 16.29 -10.21
C MET A 16 1.18 17.11 -9.01
N ALA A 17 -0.09 17.04 -8.62
CA ALA A 17 -0.62 17.77 -7.47
C ALA A 17 -0.01 17.32 -6.13
N THR A 18 0.61 16.13 -6.08
CA THR A 18 1.33 15.65 -4.90
C THR A 18 2.74 16.25 -4.85
N ALA A 19 3.13 16.88 -3.74
CA ALA A 19 4.45 17.50 -3.58
C ALA A 19 5.62 16.56 -3.92
N ARG A 20 5.49 15.27 -3.59
CA ARG A 20 6.47 14.23 -3.92
C ARG A 20 6.65 14.05 -5.42
N ASN A 21 5.57 14.02 -6.18
CA ASN A 21 5.62 13.79 -7.62
C ASN A 21 6.18 15.02 -8.35
N ARG A 22 5.88 16.23 -7.87
CA ARG A 22 6.51 17.46 -8.35
C ARG A 22 8.02 17.43 -8.18
N PHE A 23 8.49 17.01 -7.00
CA PHE A 23 9.91 16.89 -6.72
C PHE A 23 10.62 15.90 -7.66
N ILE A 24 9.99 14.76 -7.99
CA ILE A 24 10.54 13.82 -8.98
C ILE A 24 10.65 14.46 -10.36
N VAL A 25 9.61 15.18 -10.80
CA VAL A 25 9.63 15.87 -12.09
C VAL A 25 10.71 16.95 -12.12
N GLU A 26 10.84 17.73 -11.06
CA GLU A 26 11.89 18.74 -10.93
C GLU A 26 13.29 18.11 -11.02
N LEU A 27 13.53 16.99 -10.34
CA LEU A 27 14.80 16.24 -10.45
C LEU A 27 15.11 15.77 -11.86
N VAL A 28 14.11 15.21 -12.56
CA VAL A 28 14.27 14.77 -13.96
C VAL A 28 14.58 15.97 -14.87
N LEU A 29 13.88 17.08 -14.70
CA LEU A 29 14.13 18.30 -15.46
C LEU A 29 15.53 18.86 -15.18
N TRP A 30 16.00 18.84 -13.94
CA TRP A 30 17.36 19.21 -13.58
C TRP A 30 18.40 18.31 -14.24
N PHE A 31 18.18 16.98 -14.23
CA PHE A 31 19.06 16.04 -14.91
C PHE A 31 19.14 16.34 -16.42
N MET A 32 17.99 16.53 -17.05
CA MET A 32 17.92 16.87 -18.48
C MET A 32 18.59 18.22 -18.77
N GLY A 33 18.42 19.21 -17.92
CA GLY A 33 19.07 20.52 -18.04
C GLY A 33 20.59 20.41 -17.95
N VAL A 34 21.10 19.71 -16.93
CA VAL A 34 22.55 19.48 -16.77
C VAL A 34 23.11 18.73 -17.98
N TRP A 35 22.43 17.67 -18.43
CA TRP A 35 22.84 16.89 -19.60
C TRP A 35 22.91 17.72 -20.87
N LEU A 36 21.86 18.50 -21.18
CA LEU A 36 21.79 19.32 -22.38
C LEU A 36 22.85 20.45 -22.38
N VAL A 37 22.91 21.20 -21.27
CA VAL A 37 23.85 22.31 -21.12
C VAL A 37 25.31 21.82 -21.20
N SER A 38 25.63 20.75 -20.49
CA SER A 38 26.97 20.18 -20.50
C SER A 38 27.32 19.56 -21.86
N GLY A 39 26.36 18.91 -22.54
CA GLY A 39 26.55 18.34 -23.88
C GLY A 39 26.84 19.40 -24.93
N VAL A 40 26.09 20.51 -24.92
CA VAL A 40 26.34 21.67 -25.80
C VAL A 40 27.71 22.27 -25.48
N SER A 41 28.06 22.45 -24.22
CA SER A 41 29.35 23.00 -23.81
C SER A 41 30.52 22.15 -24.24
N ILE A 42 30.43 20.80 -24.13
CA ILE A 42 31.44 19.85 -24.61
C ILE A 42 31.54 19.93 -26.14
N TRP A 43 30.40 19.93 -26.83
CA TRP A 43 30.41 20.06 -28.29
C TRP A 43 31.14 21.33 -28.74
N LEU A 44 30.83 22.48 -28.17
CA LEU A 44 31.49 23.75 -28.49
C LEU A 44 33.00 23.75 -28.17
N ALA A 45 33.39 23.13 -27.04
CA ALA A 45 34.77 23.11 -26.61
C ALA A 45 35.66 22.10 -27.38
N GLU A 46 35.10 21.01 -27.89
CA GLU A 46 35.83 19.87 -28.43
C GLU A 46 35.71 19.74 -29.95
N THR A 47 34.73 20.43 -30.59
CA THR A 47 34.54 20.36 -32.05
C THR A 47 35.79 20.84 -32.79
N GLY A 48 36.27 20.02 -33.72
CA GLY A 48 37.50 20.30 -34.50
C GLY A 48 38.81 19.95 -33.80
N LEU A 49 38.77 19.66 -32.49
CA LEU A 49 39.95 19.27 -31.70
C LEU A 49 39.91 17.77 -31.31
N ASN A 50 38.73 17.26 -31.04
CA ASN A 50 38.53 15.90 -30.59
C ASN A 50 37.96 15.01 -31.72
N PRO A 51 38.70 13.97 -32.17
CA PRO A 51 38.25 13.12 -33.28
C PRO A 51 37.06 12.24 -32.95
N LYS A 52 36.56 12.27 -31.71
CA LYS A 52 35.35 11.56 -31.27
C LYS A 52 34.11 12.45 -31.15
N VAL A 53 34.26 13.78 -31.41
CA VAL A 53 33.17 14.75 -31.28
C VAL A 53 33.00 15.46 -32.63
N HIS A 54 32.27 14.82 -33.54
CA HIS A 54 31.96 15.40 -34.86
C HIS A 54 30.63 16.18 -34.84
N SER A 55 29.73 15.79 -33.99
CA SER A 55 28.36 16.36 -33.91
C SER A 55 27.94 16.62 -32.48
N LEU A 56 26.88 17.43 -32.34
CA LEU A 56 26.20 17.61 -31.04
C LEU A 56 25.65 16.27 -30.51
N GLY A 57 25.20 15.40 -31.44
CA GLY A 57 24.72 14.06 -31.09
C GLY A 57 25.79 13.18 -30.43
N ASP A 58 27.02 13.21 -30.94
CA ASP A 58 28.14 12.48 -30.36
C ASP A 58 28.45 12.97 -28.94
N ALA A 59 28.49 14.30 -28.74
CA ALA A 59 28.72 14.91 -27.42
C ALA A 59 27.63 14.55 -26.42
N LEU A 60 26.35 14.63 -26.80
CA LEU A 60 25.22 14.29 -25.95
C LEU A 60 25.21 12.79 -25.61
N TYR A 61 25.44 11.93 -26.58
CA TYR A 61 25.50 10.48 -26.38
C TYR A 61 26.66 10.10 -25.44
N GLY A 62 27.88 10.58 -25.75
CA GLY A 62 29.06 10.26 -24.95
C GLY A 62 28.95 10.80 -23.52
N LEU A 63 28.37 11.97 -23.34
CA LEU A 63 28.10 12.53 -22.02
C LEU A 63 27.03 11.70 -21.27
N LEU A 64 25.96 11.28 -21.94
CA LEU A 64 24.92 10.44 -21.33
C LEU A 64 25.51 9.10 -20.81
N VAL A 65 26.32 8.45 -21.65
CA VAL A 65 27.04 7.22 -21.26
C VAL A 65 27.90 7.47 -20.02
N THR A 66 28.69 8.55 -20.03
CA THR A 66 29.57 8.90 -18.91
C THR A 66 28.79 9.22 -17.63
N MET A 67 27.67 9.93 -17.73
CA MET A 67 26.81 10.30 -16.60
C MET A 67 26.08 9.08 -15.99
N THR A 68 25.71 8.11 -16.81
CA THR A 68 24.95 6.91 -16.37
C THR A 68 25.85 5.76 -15.93
N THR A 69 27.05 5.63 -16.50
CA THR A 69 28.04 4.60 -16.15
C THR A 69 28.99 5.08 -15.04
N SER A 70 29.82 4.18 -14.51
CA SER A 70 30.79 4.49 -13.48
C SER A 70 32.11 5.07 -14.00
N GLY A 71 32.08 5.81 -15.13
CA GLY A 71 33.26 6.49 -15.67
C GLY A 71 33.81 5.86 -16.96
N ASP A 72 33.09 4.93 -17.56
CA ASP A 72 33.41 4.49 -18.93
C ASP A 72 33.00 5.62 -19.90
N SER A 73 33.97 6.46 -20.23
CA SER A 73 33.71 7.61 -21.07
C SER A 73 33.94 7.20 -22.53
N ALA A 74 32.86 7.15 -23.31
CA ALA A 74 32.93 7.06 -24.76
C ALA A 74 33.76 8.23 -25.36
N ILE A 75 33.76 9.37 -24.68
CA ILE A 75 34.47 10.60 -25.03
C ILE A 75 35.37 11.05 -23.91
N SER A 76 36.67 11.14 -24.13
CA SER A 76 37.63 11.79 -23.23
C SER A 76 37.91 13.20 -23.72
N PRO A 77 37.51 14.26 -23.00
CA PRO A 77 37.75 15.63 -23.40
C PRO A 77 39.25 15.96 -23.48
N LEU A 78 39.68 16.62 -24.57
CA LEU A 78 41.04 17.06 -24.78
C LEU A 78 41.29 18.45 -24.21
N THR A 79 40.31 19.32 -24.30
CA THR A 79 40.43 20.69 -23.81
C THR A 79 40.26 20.77 -22.26
N VAL A 80 40.91 21.78 -21.65
CA VAL A 80 40.79 22.02 -20.21
C VAL A 80 39.31 22.34 -19.83
N MET A 81 38.63 23.11 -20.67
CA MET A 81 37.23 23.44 -20.47
C MET A 81 36.34 22.21 -20.53
N GLY A 82 36.51 21.37 -21.56
CA GLY A 82 35.78 20.10 -21.70
C GLY A 82 35.96 19.16 -20.51
N ARG A 83 37.17 19.09 -19.95
CA ARG A 83 37.45 18.28 -18.74
C ARG A 83 36.70 18.75 -17.51
N TRP A 84 36.67 20.06 -17.27
CA TRP A 84 35.93 20.63 -16.14
C TRP A 84 34.41 20.47 -16.30
N VAL A 85 33.87 20.74 -17.50
CA VAL A 85 32.45 20.54 -17.79
C VAL A 85 32.05 19.06 -17.58
N MET A 86 32.85 18.12 -18.09
CA MET A 86 32.61 16.70 -17.90
C MET A 86 32.64 16.30 -16.42
N ALA A 87 33.65 16.76 -15.67
CA ALA A 87 33.78 16.47 -14.25
C ALA A 87 32.58 16.99 -13.44
N LEU A 88 32.15 18.22 -13.68
CA LEU A 88 30.97 18.82 -13.02
C LEU A 88 29.67 18.11 -13.42
N ALA A 89 29.51 17.76 -14.69
CA ALA A 89 28.33 17.02 -15.15
C ALA A 89 28.23 15.63 -14.50
N VAL A 90 29.36 14.91 -14.41
CA VAL A 90 29.43 13.61 -13.74
C VAL A 90 29.11 13.75 -12.25
N LEU A 91 29.70 14.73 -11.58
CA LEU A 91 29.41 14.99 -10.17
C LEU A 91 27.94 15.29 -9.93
N ALA A 92 27.35 16.18 -10.73
CA ALA A 92 25.93 16.51 -10.64
C ALA A 92 25.03 15.31 -10.89
N SER A 93 25.36 14.44 -11.88
CA SER A 93 24.61 13.23 -12.18
C SER A 93 24.65 12.23 -11.02
N LYS A 94 25.79 12.05 -10.37
CA LYS A 94 25.93 11.15 -9.21
C LYS A 94 25.14 11.64 -8.01
N LEU A 95 25.13 12.94 -7.75
CA LEU A 95 24.32 13.55 -6.69
C LEU A 95 22.82 13.37 -6.97
N LEU A 96 22.38 13.61 -8.21
CA LEU A 96 20.99 13.41 -8.62
C LEU A 96 20.58 11.94 -8.53
N THR A 97 21.43 11.01 -8.97
CA THR A 97 21.16 9.57 -8.85
C THR A 97 21.06 9.14 -7.39
N ALA A 98 21.96 9.59 -6.53
CA ALA A 98 21.91 9.31 -5.10
C ALA A 98 20.60 9.83 -4.46
N LEU A 99 20.17 11.03 -4.84
CA LEU A 99 18.92 11.62 -4.35
C LEU A 99 17.69 10.84 -4.84
N LEU A 100 17.66 10.39 -6.10
CA LEU A 100 16.60 9.53 -6.62
C LEU A 100 16.54 8.17 -5.89
N CYS A 101 17.69 7.55 -5.64
CA CYS A 101 17.76 6.31 -4.86
C CYS A 101 17.27 6.51 -3.43
N ALA A 102 17.66 7.60 -2.77
CA ALA A 102 17.20 7.93 -1.43
C ALA A 102 15.67 8.16 -1.39
N LEU A 103 15.12 8.86 -2.39
CA LEU A 103 13.68 9.07 -2.50
C LEU A 103 12.92 7.75 -2.74
N ALA A 104 13.44 6.87 -3.60
CA ALA A 104 12.85 5.55 -3.83
C ALA A 104 12.85 4.72 -2.54
N ALA A 105 13.98 4.70 -1.81
CA ALA A 105 14.09 4.01 -0.53
C ALA A 105 13.10 4.59 0.50
N ALA A 106 12.97 5.91 0.61
CA ALA A 106 12.03 6.56 1.53
C ALA A 106 10.57 6.17 1.23
N VAL A 107 10.18 6.10 -0.05
CA VAL A 107 8.84 5.67 -0.45
C VAL A 107 8.56 4.20 -0.07
N LEU A 108 9.55 3.32 -0.26
CA LEU A 108 9.42 1.90 0.10
C LEU A 108 9.30 1.73 1.62
N ILE A 109 10.14 2.46 2.38
CA ILE A 109 10.08 2.46 3.85
C ILE A 109 8.74 3.00 4.34
N GLU A 110 8.25 4.14 3.80
CA GLU A 110 6.95 4.70 4.18
C GLU A 110 5.82 3.69 3.97
N ARG A 111 5.80 3.00 2.82
CA ARG A 111 4.80 1.97 2.53
C ARG A 111 4.86 0.83 3.54
N LYS A 112 6.07 0.35 3.84
CA LYS A 112 6.26 -0.73 4.80
C LYS A 112 5.85 -0.32 6.20
N VAL A 113 6.23 0.87 6.65
CA VAL A 113 5.84 1.41 7.97
C VAL A 113 4.31 1.55 8.07
N ARG A 114 3.65 2.07 7.04
CA ARG A 114 2.16 2.15 7.03
C ARG A 114 1.51 0.77 7.10
N GLU A 115 2.07 -0.22 6.43
CA GLU A 115 1.58 -1.61 6.49
C GLU A 115 1.79 -2.21 7.89
N ASP A 116 2.98 -2.03 8.47
CA ASP A 116 3.32 -2.53 9.80
C ASP A 116 2.54 -1.81 10.92
N MET A 117 2.12 -0.55 10.70
CA MET A 117 1.24 0.20 11.59
C MET A 117 -0.26 -0.11 11.39
N GLY A 118 -0.62 -0.97 10.46
CA GLY A 118 -2.02 -1.28 10.14
C GLY A 118 -2.80 -0.11 9.54
N LEU A 119 -2.11 0.82 8.86
CA LEU A 119 -2.72 2.00 8.22
C LEU A 119 -2.91 1.83 6.71
N LYS A 120 -2.64 0.65 6.17
CA LYS A 120 -2.85 0.32 4.76
C LYS A 120 -4.34 0.22 4.46
N MET A 121 -4.75 0.80 3.33
CA MET A 121 -6.09 0.63 2.78
C MET A 121 -6.12 -0.63 1.91
N PHE A 122 -7.17 -1.44 2.06
CA PHE A 122 -7.36 -2.68 1.32
C PHE A 122 -8.58 -2.52 0.39
N GLU A 123 -8.34 -2.56 -0.91
CA GLU A 123 -9.37 -2.47 -1.96
C GLU A 123 -9.82 -3.88 -2.42
N TYR A 124 -9.94 -4.82 -1.47
CA TYR A 124 -10.42 -6.15 -1.79
C TYR A 124 -11.94 -6.17 -1.94
N SER A 125 -12.42 -7.00 -2.84
CA SER A 125 -13.82 -7.41 -2.94
C SER A 125 -13.94 -8.90 -2.66
N ASP A 126 -15.07 -9.32 -2.10
CA ASP A 126 -15.36 -10.72 -1.82
C ASP A 126 -14.39 -11.38 -0.79
N HIS A 127 -13.89 -10.58 0.16
CA HIS A 127 -12.98 -11.00 1.23
C HIS A 127 -13.72 -11.18 2.57
N VAL A 128 -13.03 -11.78 3.55
CA VAL A 128 -13.54 -11.95 4.92
C VAL A 128 -12.96 -10.87 5.82
N VAL A 129 -13.81 -10.19 6.59
CA VAL A 129 -13.38 -9.22 7.60
C VAL A 129 -13.59 -9.81 8.98
N ILE A 130 -12.54 -9.82 9.81
CA ILE A 130 -12.61 -10.22 11.23
C ILE A 130 -12.45 -8.95 12.08
N ILE A 131 -13.47 -8.61 12.87
CA ILE A 131 -13.46 -7.48 13.78
C ILE A 131 -13.16 -7.99 15.17
N GLY A 132 -12.10 -7.47 15.79
CA GLY A 132 -11.55 -8.00 17.03
C GLY A 132 -10.56 -9.15 16.79
N TRP A 133 -9.69 -9.38 17.77
CA TRP A 133 -8.78 -10.52 17.77
C TRP A 133 -8.52 -11.00 19.19
N ASN A 134 -8.76 -12.27 19.42
CA ASN A 134 -8.62 -12.90 20.73
C ASN A 134 -7.87 -14.25 20.63
N LEU A 135 -7.79 -14.98 21.73
CA LEU A 135 -7.08 -16.27 21.81
C LEU A 135 -7.65 -17.35 20.86
N LYS A 136 -8.89 -17.22 20.38
CA LYS A 136 -9.49 -18.14 19.41
C LYS A 136 -9.21 -17.74 17.96
N GLY A 137 -8.78 -16.52 17.71
CA GLY A 137 -8.49 -15.99 16.38
C GLY A 137 -7.62 -16.92 15.53
N PRO A 138 -6.48 -17.42 16.02
CA PRO A 138 -5.62 -18.34 15.25
C PRO A 138 -6.32 -19.65 14.86
N HIS A 139 -7.18 -20.18 15.74
CA HIS A 139 -7.93 -21.40 15.44
C HIS A 139 -9.03 -21.13 14.41
N LEU A 140 -9.78 -20.04 14.57
CA LEU A 140 -10.76 -19.59 13.58
C LEU A 140 -10.13 -19.41 12.20
N LEU A 141 -8.98 -18.77 12.13
CA LEU A 141 -8.28 -18.54 10.86
C LEU A 141 -7.92 -19.87 10.16
N ARG A 142 -7.37 -20.82 10.89
CA ARG A 142 -7.07 -22.17 10.34
C ARG A 142 -8.33 -22.85 9.82
N THR A 143 -9.43 -22.74 10.55
CA THR A 143 -10.70 -23.34 10.14
C THR A 143 -11.26 -22.67 8.89
N LEU A 144 -11.18 -21.34 8.81
CA LEU A 144 -11.55 -20.59 7.59
C LEU A 144 -10.71 -20.98 6.38
N GLN A 145 -9.42 -21.20 6.54
CA GLN A 145 -8.51 -21.60 5.46
C GLN A 145 -8.81 -23.02 4.94
N LEU A 146 -9.35 -23.89 5.77
CA LEU A 146 -9.78 -25.24 5.39
C LEU A 146 -11.15 -25.26 4.72
N ASP A 147 -11.93 -24.19 4.83
CA ASP A 147 -13.25 -24.07 4.20
C ASP A 147 -13.12 -24.00 2.67
N ALA A 148 -13.93 -24.79 1.96
CA ALA A 148 -13.87 -24.89 0.50
C ALA A 148 -14.27 -23.58 -0.22
N LYS A 149 -15.13 -22.76 0.40
CA LYS A 149 -15.65 -21.49 -0.17
C LYS A 149 -14.86 -20.28 0.31
N LEU A 150 -14.46 -20.27 1.57
CA LEU A 150 -13.82 -19.11 2.23
C LEU A 150 -12.30 -19.20 2.25
N GLY A 151 -11.72 -20.38 2.22
CA GLY A 151 -10.28 -20.58 2.41
C GLY A 151 -9.36 -20.00 1.33
N ARG A 152 -9.92 -19.63 0.18
CA ARG A 152 -9.18 -18.94 -0.89
C ARG A 152 -9.34 -17.42 -0.87
N ARG A 153 -10.16 -16.89 0.03
CA ARG A 153 -10.44 -15.45 0.11
C ARG A 153 -9.43 -14.75 1.01
N PRO A 154 -8.98 -13.54 0.66
CA PRO A 154 -8.19 -12.74 1.58
C PRO A 154 -8.94 -12.51 2.89
N VAL A 155 -8.22 -12.46 3.99
CA VAL A 155 -8.77 -12.15 5.31
C VAL A 155 -8.20 -10.81 5.77
N VAL A 156 -9.05 -9.89 6.19
CA VAL A 156 -8.64 -8.62 6.79
C VAL A 156 -9.04 -8.60 8.26
N ILE A 157 -8.06 -8.53 9.16
CA ILE A 157 -8.27 -8.43 10.59
C ILE A 157 -8.29 -6.97 11.00
N MET A 158 -9.31 -6.54 11.71
CA MET A 158 -9.45 -5.23 12.35
C MET A 158 -9.27 -5.39 13.86
N SER A 159 -8.15 -4.93 14.40
CA SER A 159 -7.88 -5.06 15.85
C SER A 159 -7.11 -3.88 16.42
N GLY A 160 -7.24 -3.65 17.74
CA GLY A 160 -6.62 -2.54 18.46
C GLY A 160 -5.15 -2.73 18.86
N GLY A 161 -4.51 -3.83 18.45
CA GLY A 161 -3.11 -4.11 18.77
C GLY A 161 -2.12 -3.15 18.14
N ASP A 162 -0.89 -3.13 18.67
CA ASP A 162 0.21 -2.32 18.11
C ASP A 162 1.01 -3.05 17.02
N SER A 163 0.70 -4.31 16.79
CA SER A 163 1.37 -5.15 15.79
C SER A 163 0.38 -6.10 15.12
N ARG A 164 0.77 -6.59 13.96
CA ARG A 164 0.03 -7.59 13.19
C ARG A 164 -0.19 -8.85 14.05
N PRO A 165 -1.42 -9.36 14.15
CA PRO A 165 -1.74 -10.47 15.05
C PRO A 165 -1.26 -11.84 14.55
N CYS A 166 -0.92 -12.00 13.27
CA CYS A 166 -0.38 -13.24 12.69
C CYS A 166 0.44 -12.97 11.42
N ASP A 167 1.40 -13.86 11.11
CA ASP A 167 2.30 -13.78 9.96
C ASP A 167 1.85 -14.71 8.80
N ASP A 168 0.60 -14.58 8.37
CA ASP A 168 0.08 -15.33 7.23
C ASP A 168 -0.01 -14.42 6.00
N PRO A 169 0.51 -14.81 4.82
CA PRO A 169 0.50 -13.99 3.62
C PRO A 169 -0.90 -13.67 3.08
N MET A 170 -1.90 -14.53 3.35
CA MET A 170 -3.30 -14.31 2.96
C MET A 170 -4.09 -13.49 3.96
N VAL A 171 -3.48 -13.16 5.10
CA VAL A 171 -4.08 -12.38 6.17
C VAL A 171 -3.51 -10.98 6.16
N HIS A 172 -4.37 -10.01 6.11
CA HIS A 172 -4.03 -8.60 6.18
C HIS A 172 -4.54 -8.01 7.49
N TRP A 173 -3.91 -6.96 7.97
CA TRP A 173 -4.28 -6.34 9.23
C TRP A 173 -4.45 -4.84 9.06
N THR A 174 -5.52 -4.31 9.65
CA THR A 174 -5.71 -2.89 9.86
C THR A 174 -5.92 -2.59 11.35
N ARG A 175 -5.21 -1.59 11.82
CA ARG A 175 -5.40 -1.10 13.19
C ARG A 175 -6.76 -0.43 13.29
N ALA A 176 -7.57 -0.87 14.21
CA ALA A 176 -8.90 -0.36 14.44
C ALA A 176 -9.21 -0.26 15.94
N HIS A 177 -9.94 0.77 16.33
CA HIS A 177 -10.51 0.88 17.67
C HIS A 177 -11.73 -0.06 17.77
N LEU A 178 -12.09 -0.43 18.96
CA LEU A 178 -13.33 -1.14 19.23
C LEU A 178 -14.19 -0.27 20.15
N PRO A 179 -15.40 0.13 19.75
CA PRO A 179 -16.08 -0.16 18.47
C PRO A 179 -15.40 0.52 17.25
N ILE A 180 -15.53 -0.15 16.08
CA ILE A 180 -14.91 0.29 14.83
C ILE A 180 -15.46 1.66 14.38
N ARG A 181 -14.59 2.45 13.71
CA ARG A 181 -14.95 3.74 13.11
C ARG A 181 -15.15 3.60 11.60
N GLY A 182 -15.84 4.56 10.99
CA GLY A 182 -16.13 4.54 9.56
C GLY A 182 -14.90 4.54 8.67
N ASP A 183 -13.88 5.34 9.00
CA ASP A 183 -12.60 5.41 8.29
C ASP A 183 -11.79 4.11 8.41
N GLU A 184 -11.87 3.43 9.55
CA GLU A 184 -11.24 2.13 9.79
C GLU A 184 -11.92 1.02 8.98
N ALA A 185 -13.25 1.05 8.93
CA ALA A 185 -14.04 0.13 8.13
C ALA A 185 -13.80 0.32 6.61
N GLU A 186 -13.62 1.57 6.17
CA GLU A 186 -13.24 1.89 4.79
C GLU A 186 -11.86 1.32 4.46
N ARG A 187 -10.86 1.49 5.36
CA ARG A 187 -9.53 0.90 5.19
C ARG A 187 -9.57 -0.62 5.06
N ALA A 188 -10.48 -1.28 5.78
CA ALA A 188 -10.66 -2.73 5.71
C ALA A 188 -11.46 -3.19 4.48
N GLY A 189 -12.01 -2.28 3.68
CA GLY A 189 -12.88 -2.62 2.55
C GLY A 189 -14.21 -3.24 2.95
N LEU A 190 -14.73 -2.93 4.14
CA LEU A 190 -15.91 -3.58 4.73
C LEU A 190 -17.16 -3.51 3.84
N SER A 191 -17.31 -2.46 3.04
CA SER A 191 -18.43 -2.27 2.09
C SER A 191 -18.50 -3.36 1.03
N HIS A 192 -17.38 -4.03 0.71
CA HIS A 192 -17.25 -5.06 -0.31
C HIS A 192 -16.92 -6.43 0.27
N ALA A 193 -16.98 -6.58 1.59
CA ALA A 193 -16.72 -7.85 2.26
C ALA A 193 -17.82 -8.88 1.95
N ALA A 194 -17.41 -10.13 1.74
CA ALA A 194 -18.32 -11.27 1.57
C ALA A 194 -18.89 -11.76 2.89
N ARG A 195 -18.14 -11.64 3.97
CA ARG A 195 -18.53 -12.03 5.32
C ARG A 195 -17.81 -11.20 6.37
N VAL A 196 -18.50 -10.97 7.47
CA VAL A 196 -17.93 -10.31 8.67
C VAL A 196 -18.03 -11.27 9.85
N ILE A 197 -16.94 -11.39 10.59
CA ILE A 197 -16.88 -12.18 11.82
C ILE A 197 -16.47 -11.22 12.94
N VAL A 198 -17.26 -11.13 14.00
CA VAL A 198 -16.98 -10.30 15.16
C VAL A 198 -16.57 -11.18 16.32
N LEU A 199 -15.34 -11.00 16.78
CA LEU A 199 -14.80 -11.70 17.95
C LEU A 199 -14.93 -10.82 19.18
N ALA A 200 -15.28 -11.43 20.31
CA ALA A 200 -15.41 -10.73 21.57
C ALA A 200 -14.04 -10.30 22.12
N ASP A 201 -13.99 -9.12 22.73
CA ASP A 201 -12.81 -8.65 23.45
C ASP A 201 -12.79 -9.24 24.88
N TYR A 202 -11.86 -10.14 25.13
CA TYR A 202 -11.75 -10.80 26.43
C TYR A 202 -11.12 -9.90 27.51
N ALA A 203 -10.52 -8.78 27.15
CA ALA A 203 -10.00 -7.82 28.11
C ALA A 203 -11.15 -7.03 28.78
N GLU A 204 -12.20 -6.76 28.02
CA GLU A 204 -13.37 -5.99 28.45
C GLU A 204 -14.60 -6.88 28.74
N LYS A 205 -14.42 -7.98 29.49
CA LYS A 205 -15.43 -9.03 29.68
C LYS A 205 -16.83 -8.53 30.03
N SER A 206 -16.94 -7.50 30.89
CA SER A 206 -18.22 -6.94 31.32
C SER A 206 -18.99 -6.20 30.20
N HIS A 207 -18.32 -5.76 29.16
CA HIS A 207 -18.88 -4.99 28.05
C HIS A 207 -18.64 -5.63 26.70
N ALA A 208 -18.00 -6.80 26.65
CA ALA A 208 -17.59 -7.47 25.41
C ALA A 208 -18.75 -7.70 24.45
N ASP A 209 -19.89 -8.22 24.95
CA ASP A 209 -21.05 -8.49 24.11
C ASP A 209 -21.73 -7.20 23.63
N ALA A 210 -21.73 -6.15 24.46
CA ALA A 210 -22.22 -4.83 24.05
C ALA A 210 -21.34 -4.21 22.96
N LEU A 211 -20.00 -4.32 23.09
CA LEU A 211 -19.06 -3.87 22.06
C LEU A 211 -19.21 -4.67 20.77
N SER A 212 -19.39 -5.99 20.88
CA SER A 212 -19.67 -6.87 19.74
C SER A 212 -20.96 -6.47 19.03
N ALA A 213 -22.02 -6.16 19.77
CA ALA A 213 -23.30 -5.68 19.21
C ALA A 213 -23.11 -4.35 18.46
N VAL A 214 -22.38 -3.38 19.01
CA VAL A 214 -22.10 -2.11 18.35
C VAL A 214 -21.29 -2.33 17.07
N ASN A 215 -20.27 -3.19 17.09
CA ASN A 215 -19.48 -3.55 15.89
C ASN A 215 -20.36 -4.18 14.81
N CYS A 216 -21.28 -5.06 15.17
CA CYS A 216 -22.24 -5.66 14.23
C CYS A 216 -23.16 -4.61 13.60
N LEU A 217 -23.69 -3.67 14.40
CA LEU A 217 -24.54 -2.58 13.92
C LEU A 217 -23.77 -1.67 12.94
N MET A 218 -22.53 -1.34 13.26
CA MET A 218 -21.66 -0.55 12.37
C MET A 218 -21.38 -1.30 11.07
N ALA A 219 -21.06 -2.59 11.15
CA ALA A 219 -20.83 -3.41 9.97
C ALA A 219 -22.09 -3.49 9.09
N ARG A 220 -23.27 -3.69 9.69
CA ARG A 220 -24.56 -3.73 9.00
C ARG A 220 -24.93 -2.39 8.36
N ARG A 221 -24.61 -1.28 8.99
CA ARG A 221 -24.81 0.07 8.45
C ARG A 221 -23.98 0.30 7.17
N ILE A 222 -22.73 -0.19 7.14
CA ILE A 222 -21.80 -0.01 6.02
C ILE A 222 -22.08 -0.98 4.89
N ASN A 223 -22.37 -2.25 5.24
CA ASN A 223 -22.72 -3.29 4.30
C ASN A 223 -24.04 -3.99 4.73
N PRO A 224 -25.20 -3.50 4.27
CA PRO A 224 -26.50 -3.96 4.75
C PRO A 224 -26.81 -5.45 4.50
N ARG A 225 -26.16 -6.05 3.52
CA ARG A 225 -26.45 -7.45 3.12
C ARG A 225 -25.37 -8.44 3.54
N VAL A 226 -24.29 -7.99 4.17
CA VAL A 226 -23.20 -8.89 4.53
C VAL A 226 -23.67 -9.87 5.62
N PRO A 227 -23.38 -11.17 5.47
CA PRO A 227 -23.54 -12.14 6.55
C PRO A 227 -22.60 -11.77 7.70
N ILE A 228 -23.14 -11.67 8.91
CA ILE A 228 -22.38 -11.31 10.12
C ILE A 228 -22.51 -12.46 11.10
N THR A 229 -21.36 -13.00 11.50
CA THR A 229 -21.27 -13.97 12.58
C THR A 229 -20.63 -13.31 13.79
N VAL A 230 -21.24 -13.44 14.96
CA VAL A 230 -20.77 -12.81 16.19
C VAL A 230 -20.49 -13.81 17.29
N GLU A 231 -19.35 -13.68 17.95
CA GLU A 231 -19.04 -14.39 19.18
C GLU A 231 -19.78 -13.78 20.37
N LEU A 232 -20.46 -14.62 21.16
CA LEU A 232 -21.20 -14.26 22.34
C LEU A 232 -20.57 -14.91 23.58
N LEU A 233 -20.26 -14.11 24.60
CA LEU A 233 -19.70 -14.59 25.87
C LEU A 233 -20.79 -14.94 26.88
N ASP A 234 -21.81 -14.10 26.98
CA ASP A 234 -22.95 -14.30 27.90
C ASP A 234 -24.20 -14.76 27.13
N PRO A 235 -24.60 -16.03 27.26
CA PRO A 235 -25.79 -16.55 26.59
C PRO A 235 -27.08 -15.76 26.86
N SER A 236 -27.16 -15.06 27.98
CA SER A 236 -28.35 -14.24 28.33
C SER A 236 -28.56 -13.06 27.37
N GLN A 237 -27.49 -12.57 26.70
CA GLN A 237 -27.53 -11.47 25.74
C GLN A 237 -28.01 -11.91 24.36
N ARG A 238 -28.19 -13.20 24.11
CA ARG A 238 -28.57 -13.76 22.80
C ARG A 238 -29.84 -13.12 22.25
N ALA A 239 -30.86 -13.01 23.06
CA ALA A 239 -32.14 -12.42 22.65
C ALA A 239 -31.99 -10.94 22.18
N SER A 240 -31.10 -10.18 22.84
CA SER A 240 -30.81 -8.79 22.48
C SER A 240 -30.12 -8.70 21.10
N LEU A 241 -29.20 -9.60 20.80
CA LEU A 241 -28.50 -9.65 19.52
C LEU A 241 -29.43 -10.12 18.39
N GLU A 242 -30.30 -11.11 18.66
CA GLU A 242 -31.34 -11.56 17.71
C GLU A 242 -32.35 -10.45 17.40
N ALA A 243 -32.76 -9.66 18.40
CA ALA A 243 -33.59 -8.49 18.22
C ALA A 243 -32.92 -7.39 17.40
N ALA A 244 -31.58 -7.32 17.39
CA ALA A 244 -30.79 -6.45 16.53
C ALA A 244 -30.61 -7.00 15.09
N GLY A 245 -31.29 -8.12 14.74
CA GLY A 245 -31.27 -8.71 13.42
C GLY A 245 -30.04 -9.59 13.11
N LEU A 246 -29.34 -10.04 14.16
CA LEU A 246 -28.20 -10.94 14.03
C LEU A 246 -28.68 -12.39 14.13
N THR A 247 -28.44 -13.19 13.11
CA THR A 247 -28.93 -14.58 13.03
C THR A 247 -27.84 -15.61 13.28
N GLU A 248 -26.58 -15.26 13.02
CA GLU A 248 -25.42 -16.14 13.19
C GLU A 248 -24.69 -15.81 14.50
N ILE A 249 -25.26 -16.22 15.63
CA ILE A 249 -24.70 -15.98 16.97
C ILE A 249 -24.07 -17.29 17.49
N VAL A 250 -22.79 -17.25 17.77
CA VAL A 250 -22.00 -18.43 18.18
C VAL A 250 -21.49 -18.25 19.60
N GLY A 251 -21.83 -19.20 20.46
CA GLY A 251 -21.34 -19.20 21.84
C GLY A 251 -19.82 -19.45 21.95
N LEU A 252 -19.27 -19.12 23.10
CA LEU A 252 -17.84 -19.18 23.40
C LEU A 252 -17.17 -20.52 23.04
N ALA A 253 -17.87 -21.67 23.20
CA ALA A 253 -17.34 -22.99 22.92
C ALA A 253 -17.28 -23.33 21.42
N ALA A 254 -18.11 -22.69 20.58
CA ALA A 254 -18.34 -23.08 19.20
C ALA A 254 -17.57 -22.23 18.16
N VAL A 255 -16.87 -21.19 18.57
CA VAL A 255 -16.12 -20.30 17.64
C VAL A 255 -15.10 -21.07 16.81
N GLY A 256 -14.51 -22.13 17.38
CA GLY A 256 -13.57 -22.98 16.64
C GLY A 256 -14.21 -23.81 15.52
N HIS A 257 -15.53 -24.04 15.57
CA HIS A 257 -16.29 -24.81 14.57
C HIS A 257 -17.06 -23.91 13.59
N LEU A 258 -16.87 -22.62 13.66
CA LEU A 258 -17.63 -21.62 12.92
C LEU A 258 -17.59 -21.84 11.39
N ALA A 259 -16.47 -22.31 10.86
CA ALA A 259 -16.34 -22.60 9.44
C ALA A 259 -17.09 -23.88 9.05
N ALA A 260 -17.20 -24.86 9.93
CA ALA A 260 -17.97 -26.08 9.68
C ALA A 260 -19.48 -25.79 9.65
N ASP A 261 -19.97 -24.96 10.60
CA ASP A 261 -21.38 -24.56 10.65
C ASP A 261 -21.78 -23.70 9.42
N LEU A 262 -20.86 -22.90 8.89
CA LEU A 262 -21.06 -22.09 7.69
C LEU A 262 -21.14 -22.91 6.41
N ALA A 263 -20.52 -24.08 6.36
CA ALA A 263 -20.58 -25.01 5.22
C ALA A 263 -21.92 -25.76 5.15
N PHE A 264 -22.63 -25.91 6.28
CA PHE A 264 -23.92 -26.60 6.33
C PHE A 264 -25.12 -25.72 5.99
N GLN A 265 -24.98 -24.37 5.99
CA GLN A 265 -26.08 -23.45 5.71
C GLN A 265 -26.10 -22.93 4.26
N ALA A 266 -25.30 -23.45 3.40
CA ALA A 266 -25.22 -23.19 1.96
C ALA A 266 -25.69 -24.40 1.18
#